data_11bd8d39136384869e3283cba48f5eb4
#
_entry.id   11bd8d39136384869e3283cba48f5eb4
#
_cell.length_a   1.000
_cell.length_b   1.000
_cell.length_c   1.000
_cell.angle_alpha   90.00
_cell.angle_beta   90.00
_cell.angle_gamma   90.00
#
_symmetry.space_group_name_H-M   'P 1'
#
loop_
_entity.id
_entity.type
_entity.pdbx_description
1 polymer ?
#
loop_
_entity_poly.entity_id
_entity_poly.type
_entity_poly.pdbx_seq_one_letter_code
_entity_poly.pdbx_strand_id
1 'polypeptide(L)'
;MKNYFTFLARAIGRSFVGSPAFYAWMLFWTVIAVLGGRAISLQMVDGLGVTGMTDQISWGVYIANFTFLVGLAAAAVMLVIPAYIYRNKDLHDVVLFGELLAVAAMIMCLIFVTVDLGRPDRFWHLIPYLGKLNFPRSMLAWDVVVLTGYLLVNMHICGYLLYMKYLGRKPNPYIYVPFVFISIAWAISIHTVTAFLYVGLVGRPFWNAAIVAPRFLGSAFTAGPGILIIAFQIIRQVSSYKISDNAIHTLRNIVTASLLINVFMLGCETFKEFYAASVHSSSARYLFFGLEHHGHTYAKLVPWIWTAVGMEMVAAVILVVPPIAKRIWFLNIACIL
;
A
#
# COMPACT_ATOMS: atom_id res chain seq x y z
N MET A 1 0.09 -7.79 33.40
CA MET A 1 0.85 -6.69 32.79
C MET A 1 2.35 -6.98 32.67
N LYS A 2 3.08 -7.43 33.70
CA LYS A 2 4.53 -7.76 33.59
C LYS A 2 4.88 -8.64 32.39
N ASN A 3 4.10 -9.69 32.12
CA ASN A 3 4.36 -10.63 31.01
C ASN A 3 4.21 -9.98 29.61
N TYR A 4 3.34 -8.99 29.45
CA TYR A 4 3.14 -8.30 28.20
C TYR A 4 4.31 -7.35 27.85
N PHE A 5 4.76 -6.56 28.81
CA PHE A 5 5.96 -5.71 28.61
C PHE A 5 7.22 -6.54 28.37
N THR A 6 7.36 -7.69 29.04
CA THR A 6 8.46 -8.63 28.78
C THR A 6 8.38 -9.22 27.37
N PHE A 7 7.18 -9.53 26.90
CA PHE A 7 6.96 -9.97 25.52
C PHE A 7 7.39 -8.87 24.53
N LEU A 8 6.92 -7.64 24.69
CA LEU A 8 7.29 -6.53 23.81
C LEU A 8 8.80 -6.31 23.78
N ALA A 9 9.44 -6.24 24.95
CA ALA A 9 10.89 -6.07 25.04
C ALA A 9 11.66 -7.20 24.34
N ARG A 10 11.21 -8.44 24.51
CA ARG A 10 11.83 -9.61 23.83
C ARG A 10 11.56 -9.61 22.33
N ALA A 11 10.35 -9.25 21.88
CA ALA A 11 10.02 -9.15 20.47
C ALA A 11 10.88 -8.08 19.77
N ILE A 12 10.96 -6.89 20.36
CA ILE A 12 11.82 -5.81 19.87
C ILE A 12 13.29 -6.24 19.88
N GLY A 13 13.80 -6.76 21.00
CA GLY A 13 15.18 -7.22 21.08
C GLY A 13 15.51 -8.31 20.06
N ARG A 14 14.58 -9.24 19.81
CA ARG A 14 14.78 -10.30 18.82
C ARG A 14 14.83 -9.79 17.38
N SER A 15 14.14 -8.67 17.08
CA SER A 15 14.15 -8.04 15.76
C SER A 15 15.51 -7.43 15.39
N PHE A 16 16.42 -7.25 16.37
CA PHE A 16 17.77 -6.75 16.14
C PHE A 16 18.85 -7.86 16.17
N VAL A 17 18.45 -9.13 16.21
CA VAL A 17 19.40 -10.26 16.25
C VAL A 17 19.34 -11.03 14.94
N GLY A 18 20.43 -11.09 14.21
CA GLY A 18 20.50 -11.77 12.92
C GLY A 18 21.92 -12.21 12.53
N SER A 19 22.08 -12.64 11.28
CA SER A 19 23.34 -13.01 10.67
C SER A 19 24.18 -11.77 10.31
N PRO A 20 25.47 -11.92 9.97
CA PRO A 20 26.28 -10.79 9.44
C PRO A 20 25.64 -10.09 8.24
N ALA A 21 25.01 -10.85 7.34
CA ALA A 21 24.27 -10.29 6.20
C ALA A 21 23.06 -9.44 6.65
N PHE A 22 22.36 -9.86 7.72
CA PHE A 22 21.28 -9.06 8.30
C PHE A 22 21.81 -7.73 8.84
N TYR A 23 22.96 -7.71 9.52
CA TYR A 23 23.51 -6.44 10.02
C TYR A 23 24.00 -5.54 8.89
N ALA A 24 24.58 -6.08 7.81
CA ALA A 24 24.93 -5.30 6.63
C ALA A 24 23.68 -4.68 5.98
N TRP A 25 22.58 -5.42 5.89
CA TRP A 25 21.29 -4.93 5.42
C TRP A 25 20.71 -3.85 6.32
N MET A 26 20.76 -4.05 7.64
CA MET A 26 20.32 -3.05 8.62
C MET A 26 21.15 -1.77 8.55
N LEU A 27 22.48 -1.88 8.38
CA LEU A 27 23.36 -0.73 8.21
C LEU A 27 23.02 0.06 6.95
N PHE A 28 22.78 -0.62 5.82
CA PHE A 28 22.39 0.00 4.58
C PHE A 28 21.10 0.84 4.75
N TRP A 29 20.06 0.26 5.35
CA TRP A 29 18.82 1.00 5.60
C TRP A 29 18.96 2.10 6.63
N THR A 30 19.82 1.93 7.63
CA THR A 30 20.10 2.98 8.62
C THR A 30 20.77 4.19 7.96
N VAL A 31 21.72 3.97 7.05
CA VAL A 31 22.35 5.07 6.30
C VAL A 31 21.30 5.81 5.45
N ILE A 32 20.45 5.09 4.74
CA ILE A 32 19.36 5.71 3.95
C ILE A 32 18.41 6.49 4.87
N ALA A 33 18.03 5.94 6.02
CA ALA A 33 17.15 6.60 6.97
C ALA A 33 17.78 7.90 7.54
N VAL A 34 19.08 7.89 7.82
CA VAL A 34 19.80 9.08 8.28
C VAL A 34 19.84 10.17 7.18
N LEU A 35 20.12 9.77 5.93
CA LEU A 35 20.10 10.69 4.79
C LEU A 35 18.70 11.28 4.57
N GLY A 36 17.66 10.44 4.64
CA GLY A 36 16.25 10.86 4.57
C GLY A 36 15.88 11.80 5.73
N GLY A 37 16.29 11.48 6.95
CA GLY A 37 16.08 12.34 8.12
C GLY A 37 16.72 13.73 7.97
N ARG A 38 17.92 13.79 7.40
CA ARG A 38 18.57 15.06 7.07
C ARG A 38 17.77 15.85 6.02
N ALA A 39 17.29 15.19 4.97
CA ALA A 39 16.49 15.84 3.94
C ALA A 39 15.17 16.40 4.51
N ILE A 40 14.50 15.65 5.37
CA ILE A 40 13.29 16.10 6.08
C ILE A 40 13.62 17.29 6.99
N SER A 41 14.76 17.29 7.70
CA SER A 41 15.17 18.42 8.54
C SER A 41 15.35 19.70 7.74
N LEU A 42 15.94 19.63 6.55
CA LEU A 42 16.07 20.78 5.64
C LEU A 42 14.67 21.25 5.18
N GLN A 43 13.79 20.31 4.79
CA GLN A 43 12.43 20.64 4.41
C GLN A 43 11.64 21.33 5.55
N MET A 44 11.86 20.95 6.80
CA MET A 44 11.18 21.58 7.95
C MET A 44 11.64 23.02 8.17
N VAL A 45 12.87 23.37 7.78
CA VAL A 45 13.43 24.73 7.90
C VAL A 45 13.03 25.58 6.68
N ASP A 46 13.23 25.04 5.48
CA ASP A 46 13.10 25.78 4.21
C ASP A 46 11.71 25.62 3.55
N GLY A 47 10.86 24.76 4.11
CA GLY A 47 9.52 24.46 3.61
C GLY A 47 9.50 23.46 2.45
N LEU A 48 8.30 23.14 1.96
CA LEU A 48 8.08 22.15 0.89
C LEU A 48 8.66 22.57 -0.47
N GLY A 49 9.00 23.83 -0.66
CA GLY A 49 9.59 24.34 -1.90
C GLY A 49 10.90 23.63 -2.29
N VAL A 50 11.69 23.14 -1.32
CA VAL A 50 12.93 22.36 -1.58
C VAL A 50 12.68 21.02 -2.27
N THR A 51 11.46 20.51 -2.22
CA THR A 51 11.05 19.26 -2.91
C THR A 51 10.64 19.49 -4.37
N GLY A 52 10.60 20.75 -4.83
CA GLY A 52 10.08 21.15 -6.15
C GLY A 52 8.55 21.21 -6.22
N MET A 53 7.85 21.03 -5.10
CA MET A 53 6.40 21.27 -5.03
C MET A 53 6.08 22.77 -5.06
N THR A 54 4.94 23.12 -5.62
CA THR A 54 4.44 24.49 -5.75
C THR A 54 2.95 24.52 -5.37
N ASP A 55 2.38 25.71 -5.25
CA ASP A 55 0.94 25.86 -5.00
C ASP A 55 0.08 25.21 -6.09
N GLN A 56 0.58 25.15 -7.35
CA GLN A 56 -0.10 24.47 -8.45
C GLN A 56 0.10 22.95 -8.44
N ILE A 57 1.24 22.48 -7.90
CA ILE A 57 1.61 21.07 -7.80
C ILE A 57 1.92 20.78 -6.32
N SER A 58 0.85 20.69 -5.54
CA SER A 58 0.93 20.51 -4.08
C SER A 58 1.14 19.06 -3.65
N TRP A 59 0.94 18.09 -4.55
CA TRP A 59 1.14 16.65 -4.30
C TRP A 59 2.23 16.10 -5.19
N GLY A 60 3.23 15.47 -4.58
CA GLY A 60 4.39 14.91 -5.26
C GLY A 60 4.63 13.46 -4.88
N VAL A 61 5.90 13.08 -4.78
CA VAL A 61 6.35 11.71 -4.51
C VAL A 61 5.87 11.21 -3.14
N TYR A 62 5.70 12.08 -2.15
CA TYR A 62 5.19 11.68 -0.83
C TYR A 62 3.77 11.10 -0.91
N ILE A 63 2.87 11.78 -1.61
CA ILE A 63 1.49 11.32 -1.78
C ILE A 63 1.42 10.11 -2.73
N ALA A 64 2.29 10.02 -3.74
CA ALA A 64 2.39 8.82 -4.58
C ALA A 64 2.79 7.58 -3.75
N ASN A 65 3.82 7.70 -2.89
CA ASN A 65 4.21 6.61 -1.98
C ASN A 65 3.14 6.30 -0.94
N PHE A 66 2.49 7.31 -0.38
CA PHE A 66 1.36 7.13 0.51
C PHE A 66 0.28 6.26 -0.15
N THR A 67 -0.15 6.60 -1.36
CA THR A 67 -1.17 5.86 -2.10
C THR A 67 -0.74 4.42 -2.40
N PHE A 68 0.50 4.22 -2.81
CA PHE A 68 1.07 2.88 -3.02
C PHE A 68 1.05 2.03 -1.74
N LEU A 69 1.41 2.61 -0.61
CA LEU A 69 1.43 1.92 0.68
C LEU A 69 0.03 1.61 1.21
N VAL A 70 -0.96 2.48 0.96
CA VAL A 70 -2.37 2.14 1.21
C VAL A 70 -2.74 0.90 0.40
N GLY A 71 -2.37 0.84 -0.88
CA GLY A 71 -2.56 -0.35 -1.73
C GLY A 71 -1.90 -1.59 -1.15
N LEU A 72 -0.66 -1.46 -0.66
CA LEU A 72 0.08 -2.55 -0.04
C LEU A 72 -0.59 -3.10 1.23
N ALA A 73 -1.25 -2.25 2.01
CA ALA A 73 -1.98 -2.67 3.19
C ALA A 73 -3.13 -3.65 2.88
N ALA A 74 -3.66 -3.68 1.64
CA ALA A 74 -4.62 -4.68 1.21
C ALA A 74 -4.07 -6.11 1.20
N ALA A 75 -2.76 -6.29 1.28
CA ALA A 75 -2.14 -7.61 1.34
C ALA A 75 -2.73 -8.49 2.45
N ALA A 76 -3.01 -7.91 3.62
CA ALA A 76 -3.63 -8.61 4.73
C ALA A 76 -4.99 -9.21 4.35
N VAL A 77 -5.89 -8.39 3.80
CA VAL A 77 -7.25 -8.83 3.49
C VAL A 77 -7.29 -9.90 2.40
N MET A 78 -6.32 -9.88 1.49
CA MET A 78 -6.19 -10.91 0.44
C MET A 78 -5.73 -12.27 0.98
N LEU A 79 -5.13 -12.32 2.16
CA LEU A 79 -4.90 -13.55 2.90
C LEU A 79 -6.06 -13.91 3.82
N VAL A 80 -6.66 -12.91 4.47
CA VAL A 80 -7.72 -13.07 5.45
C VAL A 80 -8.99 -13.68 4.83
N ILE A 81 -9.43 -13.18 3.68
CA ILE A 81 -10.64 -13.68 3.00
C ILE A 81 -10.55 -15.17 2.71
N PRO A 82 -9.56 -15.69 1.96
CA PRO A 82 -9.48 -17.12 1.70
C PRO A 82 -9.17 -17.96 2.94
N ALA A 83 -8.42 -17.43 3.91
CA ALA A 83 -8.10 -18.16 5.14
C ALA A 83 -9.30 -18.34 6.06
N TYR A 84 -10.07 -17.28 6.32
CA TYR A 84 -11.15 -17.32 7.32
C TYR A 84 -12.53 -17.57 6.70
N ILE A 85 -12.84 -16.99 5.52
CA ILE A 85 -14.13 -17.20 4.87
C ILE A 85 -14.15 -18.52 4.12
N TYR A 86 -13.12 -18.81 3.31
CA TYR A 86 -13.03 -20.05 2.54
C TYR A 86 -12.31 -21.19 3.28
N ARG A 87 -11.83 -20.93 4.53
CA ARG A 87 -11.17 -21.93 5.40
C ARG A 87 -9.96 -22.60 4.76
N ASN A 88 -9.22 -21.85 3.93
CA ASN A 88 -8.00 -22.37 3.32
C ASN A 88 -6.87 -22.44 4.37
N LYS A 89 -6.48 -23.68 4.73
CA LYS A 89 -5.47 -23.91 5.77
C LYS A 89 -4.10 -23.41 5.39
N ASP A 90 -3.70 -23.52 4.13
CA ASP A 90 -2.38 -23.07 3.66
C ASP A 90 -2.20 -21.57 3.81
N LEU A 91 -3.25 -20.80 3.57
CA LEU A 91 -3.23 -19.35 3.76
C LEU A 91 -3.40 -18.94 5.22
N HIS A 92 -4.14 -19.72 6.01
CA HIS A 92 -4.28 -19.47 7.44
C HIS A 92 -2.93 -19.46 8.17
N ASP A 93 -2.00 -20.33 7.78
CA ASP A 93 -0.67 -20.41 8.39
C ASP A 93 0.20 -19.18 8.10
N VAL A 94 -0.08 -18.45 7.02
CA VAL A 94 0.70 -17.29 6.56
C VAL A 94 -0.01 -15.95 6.75
N VAL A 95 -1.26 -15.92 7.22
CA VAL A 95 -2.05 -14.68 7.43
C VAL A 95 -1.28 -13.66 8.26
N LEU A 96 -0.59 -14.09 9.30
CA LEU A 96 0.15 -13.20 10.19
C LEU A 96 1.19 -12.34 9.45
N PHE A 97 1.80 -12.85 8.38
CA PHE A 97 2.76 -12.07 7.58
C PHE A 97 2.07 -10.93 6.82
N GLY A 98 0.87 -11.19 6.29
CA GLY A 98 0.07 -10.14 5.64
C GLY A 98 -0.35 -9.04 6.61
N GLU A 99 -0.81 -9.44 7.79
CA GLU A 99 -1.20 -8.51 8.86
C GLU A 99 0.00 -7.65 9.32
N LEU A 100 1.19 -8.24 9.49
CA LEU A 100 2.41 -7.51 9.84
C LEU A 100 2.83 -6.54 8.72
N LEU A 101 2.71 -6.97 7.47
CA LEU A 101 2.97 -6.11 6.30
C LEU A 101 2.00 -4.94 6.26
N ALA A 102 0.71 -5.17 6.54
CA ALA A 102 -0.29 -4.11 6.60
C ALA A 102 0.02 -3.10 7.72
N VAL A 103 0.41 -3.57 8.92
CA VAL A 103 0.82 -2.67 10.01
C VAL A 103 2.02 -1.82 9.59
N ALA A 104 3.05 -2.42 8.99
CA ALA A 104 4.23 -1.68 8.52
C ALA A 104 3.87 -0.66 7.42
N ALA A 105 3.05 -1.05 6.45
CA ALA A 105 2.58 -0.18 5.38
C ALA A 105 1.77 1.00 5.94
N MET A 106 0.88 0.76 6.90
CA MET A 106 0.06 1.81 7.52
C MET A 106 0.89 2.80 8.33
N ILE A 107 1.91 2.35 9.07
CA ILE A 107 2.84 3.25 9.77
C ILE A 107 3.56 4.15 8.75
N MET A 108 4.05 3.59 7.65
CA MET A 108 4.71 4.35 6.61
C MET A 108 3.76 5.32 5.90
N CYS A 109 2.49 4.93 5.66
CA CYS A 109 1.44 5.83 5.15
C CYS A 109 1.31 7.08 6.01
N LEU A 110 1.17 6.90 7.32
CA LEU A 110 1.03 8.02 8.26
C LEU A 110 2.27 8.92 8.28
N ILE A 111 3.47 8.34 8.15
CA ILE A 111 4.72 9.11 8.06
C ILE A 111 4.72 9.95 6.78
N PHE A 112 4.42 9.37 5.61
CA PHE A 112 4.42 10.10 4.33
C PHE A 112 3.41 11.24 4.32
N VAL A 113 2.19 11.03 4.80
CA VAL A 113 1.20 12.11 4.93
C VAL A 113 1.69 13.19 5.89
N THR A 114 2.26 12.81 7.02
CA THR A 114 2.75 13.78 8.02
C THR A 114 3.85 14.66 7.46
N VAL A 115 4.79 14.08 6.69
CA VAL A 115 5.87 14.83 6.06
C VAL A 115 5.35 15.76 4.96
N ASP A 116 4.26 15.40 4.28
CA ASP A 116 3.64 16.19 3.20
C ASP A 116 2.78 17.38 3.72
N LEU A 117 2.45 17.40 5.01
CA LEU A 117 1.58 18.45 5.59
C LEU A 117 2.18 19.86 5.59
N GLY A 118 3.43 20.05 5.20
CA GLY A 118 4.14 21.34 5.22
C GLY A 118 4.47 21.85 6.65
N ARG A 119 3.57 21.64 7.61
CA ARG A 119 3.75 21.95 9.04
C ARG A 119 3.46 20.73 9.90
N PRO A 120 4.31 19.68 9.84
CA PRO A 120 4.12 18.43 10.57
C PRO A 120 4.14 18.64 12.11
N ASP A 121 4.75 19.71 12.59
CA ASP A 121 4.72 20.13 13.98
C ASP A 121 3.30 20.39 14.51
N ARG A 122 2.33 20.60 13.62
CA ARG A 122 0.92 20.87 13.95
C ARG A 122 0.01 19.65 13.80
N PHE A 123 0.54 18.44 13.61
CA PHE A 123 -0.28 17.23 13.41
C PHE A 123 -1.28 16.99 14.56
N TRP A 124 -0.96 17.43 15.77
CA TRP A 124 -1.83 17.32 16.93
C TRP A 124 -3.18 18.04 16.77
N HIS A 125 -3.30 18.99 15.82
CA HIS A 125 -4.58 19.60 15.48
C HIS A 125 -5.59 18.60 14.93
N LEU A 126 -5.16 17.44 14.45
CA LEU A 126 -6.01 16.34 13.98
C LEU A 126 -6.56 15.49 15.14
N ILE A 127 -6.02 15.65 16.36
CA ILE A 127 -6.47 14.89 17.54
C ILE A 127 -7.75 15.53 18.08
N PRO A 128 -8.87 14.79 18.16
CA PRO A 128 -10.10 15.29 18.74
C PRO A 128 -9.86 15.86 20.15
N TYR A 129 -10.56 16.90 20.52
CA TYR A 129 -10.46 17.66 21.77
C TYR A 129 -9.20 18.54 21.93
N LEU A 130 -8.04 18.15 21.37
CA LEU A 130 -6.83 18.99 21.35
C LEU A 130 -6.83 19.94 20.15
N GLY A 131 -7.40 19.50 19.06
CA GLY A 131 -7.58 20.26 17.84
C GLY A 131 -8.97 20.04 17.25
N LYS A 132 -9.14 20.41 15.98
CA LYS A 132 -10.40 20.29 15.26
C LYS A 132 -10.24 19.38 14.03
N LEU A 133 -10.60 18.11 14.19
CA LEU A 133 -10.53 17.12 13.10
C LEU A 133 -11.41 17.48 11.88
N ASN A 134 -12.41 18.33 12.06
CA ASN A 134 -13.37 18.75 11.04
C ASN A 134 -14.12 17.59 10.35
N PHE A 135 -14.34 16.52 11.07
CA PHE A 135 -15.15 15.38 10.65
C PHE A 135 -16.65 15.74 10.79
N PRO A 136 -17.54 15.36 9.86
CA PRO A 136 -17.32 14.59 8.64
C PRO A 136 -17.06 15.42 7.36
N ARG A 137 -16.85 16.73 7.47
CA ARG A 137 -16.77 17.64 6.31
C ARG A 137 -15.48 17.52 5.51
N SER A 138 -14.36 17.21 6.17
CA SER A 138 -13.04 17.09 5.54
C SER A 138 -12.77 15.66 5.10
N MET A 139 -12.43 15.45 3.81
CA MET A 139 -11.99 14.14 3.32
C MET A 139 -10.68 13.69 3.96
N LEU A 140 -9.77 14.61 4.29
CA LEU A 140 -8.57 14.28 5.05
C LEU A 140 -8.91 13.74 6.45
N ALA A 141 -9.96 14.28 7.09
CA ALA A 141 -10.40 13.77 8.39
C ALA A 141 -10.96 12.33 8.28
N TRP A 142 -11.67 12.01 7.20
CA TRP A 142 -12.09 10.64 6.91
C TRP A 142 -10.89 9.71 6.73
N ASP A 143 -9.89 10.15 5.99
CA ASP A 143 -8.68 9.37 5.74
C ASP A 143 -7.92 9.08 7.04
N VAL A 144 -7.74 10.10 7.90
CA VAL A 144 -7.14 9.91 9.25
C VAL A 144 -7.90 8.88 10.08
N VAL A 145 -9.24 8.91 10.07
CA VAL A 145 -10.07 7.96 10.82
C VAL A 145 -9.91 6.53 10.28
N VAL A 146 -10.00 6.34 8.96
CA VAL A 146 -9.94 5.00 8.38
C VAL A 146 -8.53 4.41 8.45
N LEU A 147 -7.48 5.20 8.20
CA LEU A 147 -6.09 4.75 8.30
C LEU A 147 -5.72 4.36 9.73
N THR A 148 -6.02 5.23 10.70
CA THR A 148 -5.74 4.96 12.11
C THR A 148 -6.55 3.77 12.61
N GLY A 149 -7.82 3.69 12.27
CA GLY A 149 -8.67 2.56 12.64
C GLY A 149 -8.18 1.23 12.06
N TYR A 150 -7.76 1.20 10.80
CA TYR A 150 -7.20 -0.01 10.19
C TYR A 150 -5.89 -0.43 10.85
N LEU A 151 -5.01 0.54 11.13
CA LEU A 151 -3.77 0.28 11.87
C LEU A 151 -4.06 -0.36 13.24
N LEU A 152 -4.98 0.21 14.01
CA LEU A 152 -5.32 -0.30 15.36
C LEU A 152 -5.92 -1.70 15.31
N VAL A 153 -6.81 -1.97 14.35
CA VAL A 153 -7.41 -3.31 14.17
C VAL A 153 -6.33 -4.34 13.84
N ASN A 154 -5.44 -4.05 12.87
CA ASN A 154 -4.36 -4.99 12.51
C ASN A 154 -3.32 -5.14 13.64
N MET A 155 -2.98 -4.07 14.35
CA MET A 155 -2.11 -4.14 15.54
C MET A 155 -2.73 -5.02 16.64
N HIS A 156 -4.05 -4.95 16.85
CA HIS A 156 -4.74 -5.82 17.81
C HIS A 156 -4.64 -7.29 17.39
N ILE A 157 -4.96 -7.61 16.13
CA ILE A 157 -4.91 -8.99 15.61
C ILE A 157 -3.48 -9.54 15.74
N CYS A 158 -2.50 -8.84 15.15
CA CYS A 158 -1.10 -9.25 15.20
C CYS A 158 -0.57 -9.36 16.62
N GLY A 159 -0.77 -8.34 17.42
CA GLY A 159 -0.28 -8.27 18.79
C GLY A 159 -0.84 -9.38 19.65
N TYR A 160 -2.15 -9.65 19.54
CA TYR A 160 -2.79 -10.72 20.27
C TYR A 160 -2.27 -12.12 19.84
N LEU A 161 -2.23 -12.39 18.53
CA LEU A 161 -1.77 -13.69 18.01
C LEU A 161 -0.31 -13.95 18.38
N LEU A 162 0.58 -12.96 18.24
CA LEU A 162 1.99 -13.07 18.62
C LEU A 162 2.16 -13.25 20.12
N TYR A 163 1.38 -12.53 20.94
CA TYR A 163 1.43 -12.67 22.39
C TYR A 163 0.97 -14.05 22.86
N MET A 164 -0.11 -14.59 22.28
CA MET A 164 -0.58 -15.94 22.60
C MET A 164 0.44 -17.01 22.18
N LYS A 165 1.10 -16.84 21.02
CA LYS A 165 2.20 -17.69 20.59
C LYS A 165 3.40 -17.64 21.55
N TYR A 166 3.74 -16.44 22.03
CA TYR A 166 4.79 -16.25 23.03
C TYR A 166 4.48 -16.98 24.35
N LEU A 167 3.21 -16.99 24.79
CA LEU A 167 2.77 -17.70 25.97
C LEU A 167 2.63 -19.22 25.77
N GLY A 168 2.80 -19.74 24.56
CA GLY A 168 2.54 -21.15 24.23
C GLY A 168 1.07 -21.54 24.36
N ARG A 169 0.14 -20.60 24.29
CA ARG A 169 -1.30 -20.80 24.44
C ARG A 169 -2.02 -20.69 23.10
N LYS A 170 -3.08 -21.46 22.94
CA LYS A 170 -3.98 -21.31 21.78
C LYS A 170 -4.73 -19.98 21.89
N PRO A 171 -4.79 -19.17 20.80
CA PRO A 171 -5.56 -17.94 20.80
C PRO A 171 -7.05 -18.24 20.93
N ASN A 172 -7.75 -17.37 21.69
CA ASN A 172 -9.21 -17.46 21.81
C ASN A 172 -9.86 -16.77 20.58
N PRO A 173 -10.62 -17.49 19.73
CA PRO A 173 -11.23 -16.91 18.54
C PRO A 173 -12.17 -15.73 18.82
N TYR A 174 -12.85 -15.72 19.95
CA TYR A 174 -13.77 -14.66 20.31
C TYR A 174 -13.10 -13.29 20.50
N ILE A 175 -11.78 -13.27 20.72
CA ILE A 175 -11.02 -12.02 20.94
C ILE A 175 -10.50 -11.42 19.63
N TYR A 176 -10.14 -12.21 18.63
CA TYR A 176 -9.51 -11.68 17.40
C TYR A 176 -10.35 -11.87 16.14
N VAL A 177 -11.16 -12.94 16.04
CA VAL A 177 -11.94 -13.21 14.82
C VAL A 177 -12.95 -12.10 14.48
N PRO A 178 -13.67 -11.48 15.42
CA PRO A 178 -14.52 -10.32 15.11
C PRO A 178 -13.73 -9.18 14.45
N PHE A 179 -12.51 -8.90 14.94
CA PHE A 179 -11.64 -7.88 14.36
C PHE A 179 -11.12 -8.26 12.97
N VAL A 180 -10.90 -9.56 12.73
CA VAL A 180 -10.58 -10.08 11.38
C VAL A 180 -11.70 -9.74 10.38
N PHE A 181 -12.97 -9.93 10.74
CA PHE A 181 -14.09 -9.55 9.86
C PHE A 181 -14.24 -8.04 9.72
N ILE A 182 -14.02 -7.29 10.80
CA ILE A 182 -14.00 -5.83 10.76
C ILE A 182 -12.88 -5.34 9.83
N SER A 183 -11.70 -5.96 9.86
CA SER A 183 -10.56 -5.58 9.01
C SER A 183 -10.86 -5.70 7.52
N ILE A 184 -11.71 -6.65 7.10
CA ILE A 184 -12.13 -6.80 5.69
C ILE A 184 -12.91 -5.56 5.23
N ALA A 185 -13.95 -5.17 5.98
CA ALA A 185 -14.74 -3.97 5.65
C ALA A 185 -13.89 -2.70 5.74
N TRP A 186 -13.00 -2.64 6.73
CA TRP A 186 -12.11 -1.50 6.93
C TRP A 186 -11.06 -1.36 5.83
N ALA A 187 -10.51 -2.48 5.31
CA ALA A 187 -9.61 -2.47 4.16
C ALA A 187 -10.27 -1.89 2.90
N ILE A 188 -11.52 -2.21 2.63
CA ILE A 188 -12.29 -1.59 1.54
C ILE A 188 -12.45 -0.10 1.81
N SER A 189 -12.73 0.29 3.05
CA SER A 189 -12.93 1.68 3.45
C SER A 189 -11.67 2.53 3.26
N ILE A 190 -10.47 2.05 3.66
CA ILE A 190 -9.24 2.84 3.48
C ILE A 190 -8.97 3.15 2.00
N HIS A 191 -9.14 2.17 1.11
CA HIS A 191 -8.93 2.38 -0.32
C HIS A 191 -9.97 3.31 -0.94
N THR A 192 -11.23 3.17 -0.54
CA THR A 192 -12.33 4.00 -1.04
C THR A 192 -12.17 5.45 -0.59
N VAL A 193 -11.87 5.69 0.69
CA VAL A 193 -11.71 7.04 1.24
C VAL A 193 -10.47 7.71 0.66
N THR A 194 -9.34 7.00 0.58
CA THR A 194 -8.14 7.52 -0.06
C THR A 194 -8.38 7.86 -1.54
N ALA A 195 -9.11 7.02 -2.28
CA ALA A 195 -9.52 7.36 -3.65
C ALA A 195 -10.39 8.63 -3.70
N PHE A 196 -11.27 8.84 -2.73
CA PHE A 196 -12.12 10.03 -2.68
C PHE A 196 -11.35 11.32 -2.40
N LEU A 197 -10.16 11.26 -1.79
CA LEU A 197 -9.25 12.42 -1.75
C LEU A 197 -8.89 12.91 -3.15
N TYR A 198 -8.67 12.00 -4.10
CA TYR A 198 -8.38 12.33 -5.50
C TYR A 198 -9.64 12.73 -6.27
N VAL A 199 -10.72 11.95 -6.12
CA VAL A 199 -12.01 12.23 -6.77
C VAL A 199 -12.57 13.59 -6.39
N GLY A 200 -12.32 14.06 -5.18
CA GLY A 200 -12.74 15.38 -4.68
C GLY A 200 -12.03 16.55 -5.36
N LEU A 201 -10.98 16.32 -6.14
CA LEU A 201 -10.22 17.37 -6.82
C LEU A 201 -10.79 17.68 -8.20
N VAL A 202 -11.85 18.48 -8.26
CA VAL A 202 -12.56 18.84 -9.50
C VAL A 202 -11.61 19.50 -10.54
N GLY A 203 -10.60 20.24 -10.08
CA GLY A 203 -9.57 20.83 -10.96
C GLY A 203 -8.59 19.83 -11.58
N ARG A 204 -8.73 18.54 -11.29
CA ARG A 204 -7.94 17.43 -11.84
C ARG A 204 -8.84 16.41 -12.53
N PRO A 205 -9.30 16.68 -13.77
CA PRO A 205 -10.34 15.87 -14.43
C PRO A 205 -10.04 14.40 -14.53
N PHE A 206 -8.77 14.03 -14.71
CA PHE A 206 -8.34 12.63 -14.78
C PHE A 206 -8.55 11.88 -13.45
N TRP A 207 -8.46 12.57 -12.31
CA TRP A 207 -8.74 12.00 -10.99
C TRP A 207 -10.22 12.13 -10.60
N ASN A 208 -10.92 13.13 -11.10
CA ASN A 208 -12.32 13.37 -10.82
C ASN A 208 -13.21 12.40 -11.64
N ALA A 209 -13.08 11.11 -11.40
CA ALA A 209 -13.81 10.06 -12.08
C ALA A 209 -14.26 8.97 -11.11
N ALA A 210 -15.51 8.51 -11.24
CA ALA A 210 -16.08 7.50 -10.36
C ALA A 210 -15.33 6.15 -10.38
N ILE A 211 -14.60 5.85 -11.47
CA ILE A 211 -13.82 4.64 -11.62
C ILE A 211 -12.56 4.59 -10.75
N VAL A 212 -12.12 5.72 -10.19
CA VAL A 212 -10.86 5.81 -9.41
C VAL A 212 -10.91 4.91 -8.17
N ALA A 213 -12.03 4.90 -7.43
CA ALA A 213 -12.16 4.05 -6.24
C ALA A 213 -12.12 2.53 -6.57
N PRO A 214 -12.89 2.01 -7.53
CA PRO A 214 -12.73 0.63 -8.00
C PRO A 214 -11.31 0.30 -8.51
N ARG A 215 -10.66 1.24 -9.22
CA ARG A 215 -9.27 1.05 -9.68
C ARG A 215 -8.29 0.96 -8.52
N PHE A 216 -8.44 1.78 -7.49
CA PHE A 216 -7.59 1.69 -6.28
C PHE A 216 -7.71 0.32 -5.62
N LEU A 217 -8.92 -0.24 -5.51
CA LEU A 217 -9.12 -1.60 -5.01
C LEU A 217 -8.48 -2.65 -5.94
N GLY A 218 -8.68 -2.56 -7.25
CA GLY A 218 -8.09 -3.49 -8.22
C GLY A 218 -6.56 -3.49 -8.17
N SER A 219 -5.93 -2.30 -8.17
CA SER A 219 -4.48 -2.17 -8.07
C SER A 219 -3.94 -2.64 -6.72
N ALA A 220 -4.63 -2.35 -5.61
CA ALA A 220 -4.26 -2.79 -4.28
C ALA A 220 -4.29 -4.32 -4.14
N PHE A 221 -5.32 -4.96 -4.70
CA PHE A 221 -5.46 -6.42 -4.73
C PHE A 221 -4.50 -7.10 -5.70
N THR A 222 -3.81 -6.33 -6.53
CA THR A 222 -2.69 -6.80 -7.36
C THR A 222 -1.37 -6.62 -6.62
N ALA A 223 -1.06 -5.41 -6.18
CA ALA A 223 0.24 -5.06 -5.59
C ALA A 223 0.49 -5.75 -4.24
N GLY A 224 -0.50 -5.75 -3.33
CA GLY A 224 -0.38 -6.35 -2.01
C GLY A 224 0.02 -7.82 -2.05
N PRO A 225 -0.78 -8.69 -2.67
CA PRO A 225 -0.44 -10.11 -2.80
C PRO A 225 0.80 -10.36 -3.67
N GLY A 226 1.10 -9.50 -4.66
CA GLY A 226 2.32 -9.58 -5.46
C GLY A 226 3.57 -9.46 -4.59
N ILE A 227 3.63 -8.47 -3.71
CA ILE A 227 4.73 -8.31 -2.75
C ILE A 227 4.78 -9.46 -1.74
N LEU A 228 3.62 -9.98 -1.30
CA LEU A 228 3.60 -11.16 -0.41
C LEU A 228 4.19 -12.40 -1.09
N ILE A 229 3.92 -12.63 -2.37
CA ILE A 229 4.51 -13.75 -3.11
C ILE A 229 6.04 -13.65 -3.08
N ILE A 230 6.60 -12.48 -3.33
CA ILE A 230 8.05 -12.23 -3.28
C ILE A 230 8.56 -12.44 -1.85
N ALA A 231 7.91 -11.84 -0.85
CA ALA A 231 8.29 -11.98 0.54
C ALA A 231 8.27 -13.44 1.01
N PHE A 232 7.27 -14.21 0.62
CA PHE A 232 7.18 -15.65 0.95
C PHE A 232 8.30 -16.46 0.35
N GLN A 233 8.75 -16.12 -0.85
CA GLN A 233 9.89 -16.79 -1.45
C GLN A 233 11.21 -16.43 -0.78
N ILE A 234 11.38 -15.18 -0.36
CA ILE A 234 12.53 -14.75 0.44
C ILE A 234 12.51 -15.49 1.78
N ILE A 235 11.37 -15.55 2.48
CA ILE A 235 11.22 -16.26 3.76
C ILE A 235 11.59 -17.74 3.62
N ARG A 236 11.17 -18.40 2.53
CA ARG A 236 11.54 -19.79 2.24
C ARG A 236 13.05 -19.99 2.10
N GLN A 237 13.77 -19.01 1.57
CA GLN A 237 15.23 -19.10 1.36
C GLN A 237 16.03 -18.79 2.61
N VAL A 238 15.59 -17.80 3.41
CA VAL A 238 16.38 -17.31 4.55
C VAL A 238 15.95 -17.90 5.89
N SER A 239 14.86 -18.65 5.92
CA SER A 239 14.32 -19.24 7.17
C SER A 239 13.92 -20.70 6.98
N SER A 240 13.73 -21.40 8.12
CA SER A 240 13.17 -22.75 8.14
C SER A 240 11.63 -22.78 8.08
N TYR A 241 10.99 -21.63 7.92
CA TYR A 241 9.52 -21.55 7.88
C TYR A 241 8.99 -22.12 6.55
N LYS A 242 8.10 -23.10 6.65
CA LYS A 242 7.54 -23.78 5.47
C LYS A 242 6.29 -23.04 4.99
N ILE A 243 6.33 -22.51 3.80
CA ILE A 243 5.18 -21.94 3.11
C ILE A 243 4.81 -22.88 1.97
N SER A 244 3.54 -23.28 1.86
CA SER A 244 3.10 -24.23 0.83
C SER A 244 3.10 -23.59 -0.57
N ASP A 245 3.32 -24.41 -1.60
CA ASP A 245 3.18 -23.93 -2.99
C ASP A 245 1.73 -23.56 -3.32
N ASN A 246 0.78 -24.24 -2.67
CA ASN A 246 -0.64 -23.93 -2.83
C ASN A 246 -0.99 -22.52 -2.35
N ALA A 247 -0.36 -22.04 -1.26
CA ALA A 247 -0.52 -20.65 -0.81
C ALA A 247 -0.05 -19.66 -1.89
N ILE A 248 1.13 -19.89 -2.48
CA ILE A 248 1.67 -19.04 -3.56
C ILE A 248 0.78 -19.10 -4.80
N HIS A 249 0.29 -20.29 -5.19
CA HIS A 249 -0.60 -20.43 -6.33
C HIS A 249 -1.96 -19.77 -6.11
N THR A 250 -2.49 -19.81 -4.91
CA THR A 250 -3.74 -19.12 -4.57
C THR A 250 -3.56 -17.60 -4.69
N LEU A 251 -2.48 -17.06 -4.13
CA LEU A 251 -2.16 -15.63 -4.27
C LEU A 251 -1.93 -15.23 -5.73
N ARG A 252 -1.20 -16.03 -6.52
CA ARG A 252 -1.03 -15.79 -7.95
C ARG A 252 -2.37 -15.67 -8.66
N ASN A 253 -3.33 -16.55 -8.38
CA ASN A 253 -4.65 -16.50 -9.01
C ASN A 253 -5.40 -15.23 -8.63
N ILE A 254 -5.29 -14.78 -7.37
CA ILE A 254 -5.86 -13.50 -6.91
C ILE A 254 -5.22 -12.34 -7.68
N VAL A 255 -3.88 -12.28 -7.73
CA VAL A 255 -3.13 -11.25 -8.48
C VAL A 255 -3.57 -11.23 -9.94
N THR A 256 -3.67 -12.39 -10.59
CA THR A 256 -4.07 -12.49 -12.00
C THR A 256 -5.47 -11.92 -12.23
N ALA A 257 -6.44 -12.30 -11.41
CA ALA A 257 -7.82 -11.81 -11.54
C ALA A 257 -7.90 -10.29 -11.29
N SER A 258 -7.24 -9.81 -10.24
CA SER A 258 -7.24 -8.39 -9.88
C SER A 258 -6.53 -7.53 -10.92
N LEU A 259 -5.41 -8.00 -11.46
CA LEU A 259 -4.67 -7.31 -12.53
C LEU A 259 -5.52 -7.18 -13.80
N LEU A 260 -6.19 -8.25 -14.22
CA LEU A 260 -7.08 -8.20 -15.40
C LEU A 260 -8.23 -7.20 -15.21
N ILE A 261 -8.81 -7.15 -14.01
CA ILE A 261 -9.84 -6.16 -13.66
C ILE A 261 -9.24 -4.75 -13.72
N ASN A 262 -8.03 -4.54 -13.18
CA ASN A 262 -7.37 -3.24 -13.18
C ASN A 262 -7.04 -2.77 -14.61
N VAL A 263 -6.49 -3.66 -15.46
CA VAL A 263 -6.24 -3.39 -16.90
C VAL A 263 -7.52 -3.05 -17.64
N PHE A 264 -8.61 -3.78 -17.39
CA PHE A 264 -9.90 -3.47 -17.97
C PHE A 264 -10.39 -2.07 -17.57
N MET A 265 -10.30 -1.73 -16.29
CA MET A 265 -10.73 -0.41 -15.80
C MET A 265 -9.82 0.71 -16.35
N LEU A 266 -8.51 0.47 -16.52
CA LEU A 266 -7.60 1.40 -17.19
C LEU A 266 -8.02 1.63 -18.65
N GLY A 267 -8.41 0.57 -19.35
CA GLY A 267 -8.97 0.65 -20.71
C GLY A 267 -10.25 1.48 -20.77
N CYS A 268 -11.18 1.27 -19.84
CA CYS A 268 -12.42 2.05 -19.75
C CYS A 268 -12.16 3.54 -19.53
N GLU A 269 -11.23 3.86 -18.62
CA GLU A 269 -10.87 5.24 -18.30
C GLU A 269 -10.18 5.92 -19.50
N THR A 270 -9.22 5.23 -20.11
CA THR A 270 -8.52 5.72 -21.32
C THR A 270 -9.52 5.94 -22.46
N PHE A 271 -10.42 5.00 -22.68
CA PHE A 271 -11.47 5.17 -23.68
C PHE A 271 -12.34 6.41 -23.42
N LYS A 272 -12.84 6.56 -22.18
CA LYS A 272 -13.65 7.73 -21.78
C LYS A 272 -12.92 9.06 -22.04
N GLU A 273 -11.63 9.14 -21.67
CA GLU A 273 -10.85 10.37 -21.79
C GLU A 273 -10.55 10.74 -23.24
N PHE A 274 -10.26 9.79 -24.11
CA PHE A 274 -9.85 10.07 -25.49
C PHE A 274 -11.00 10.03 -26.50
N TYR A 275 -12.02 9.22 -26.28
CA TYR A 275 -13.17 9.12 -27.21
C TYR A 275 -14.01 10.39 -27.23
N ALA A 276 -14.29 10.96 -26.08
CA ALA A 276 -15.17 12.14 -25.98
C ALA A 276 -14.51 13.45 -26.44
N ALA A 277 -13.18 13.47 -26.64
CA ALA A 277 -12.38 14.63 -27.07
C ALA A 277 -12.74 15.95 -26.33
N SER A 278 -13.13 15.85 -25.06
CA SER A 278 -13.54 16.96 -24.22
C SER A 278 -12.33 17.74 -23.68
N VAL A 279 -12.55 18.95 -23.16
CA VAL A 279 -11.53 19.74 -22.43
C VAL A 279 -10.98 18.94 -21.23
N HIS A 280 -11.78 18.05 -20.66
CA HIS A 280 -11.37 17.17 -19.56
C HIS A 280 -10.26 16.19 -19.95
N SER A 281 -10.08 15.87 -21.25
CA SER A 281 -9.02 14.99 -21.73
C SER A 281 -7.62 15.61 -21.63
N SER A 282 -7.49 16.90 -21.35
CA SER A 282 -6.19 17.60 -21.30
C SER A 282 -5.19 16.97 -20.32
N SER A 283 -5.66 16.53 -19.15
CA SER A 283 -4.81 15.85 -18.16
C SER A 283 -4.30 14.49 -18.66
N ALA A 284 -5.17 13.70 -19.29
CA ALA A 284 -4.79 12.42 -19.89
C ALA A 284 -3.84 12.61 -21.07
N ARG A 285 -4.12 13.59 -21.96
CA ARG A 285 -3.23 13.94 -23.07
C ARG A 285 -1.85 14.35 -22.57
N TYR A 286 -1.76 15.18 -21.54
CA TYR A 286 -0.50 15.55 -20.92
C TYR A 286 0.31 14.33 -20.46
N LEU A 287 -0.32 13.37 -19.82
CA LEU A 287 0.35 12.17 -19.33
C LEU A 287 0.81 11.26 -20.48
N PHE A 288 -0.06 10.99 -21.46
CA PHE A 288 0.22 9.99 -22.50
C PHE A 288 1.00 10.55 -23.69
N PHE A 289 0.85 11.83 -24.02
CA PHE A 289 1.43 12.43 -25.25
C PHE A 289 2.19 13.73 -25.00
N GLY A 290 2.09 14.31 -23.81
CA GLY A 290 2.60 15.64 -23.51
C GLY A 290 1.65 16.75 -23.99
N LEU A 291 1.97 17.97 -23.63
CA LEU A 291 1.24 19.17 -24.03
C LEU A 291 2.22 20.23 -24.52
N GLU A 292 1.80 20.94 -25.58
CA GLU A 292 2.45 22.20 -26.02
C GLU A 292 1.69 23.39 -25.43
N HIS A 293 2.43 24.24 -24.77
CA HIS A 293 1.86 25.47 -24.20
C HIS A 293 2.89 26.60 -24.24
N HIS A 294 2.50 27.76 -24.83
CA HIS A 294 3.38 28.92 -25.03
C HIS A 294 4.74 28.60 -25.69
N GLY A 295 4.76 27.73 -26.70
CA GLY A 295 5.98 27.32 -27.39
C GLY A 295 6.89 26.37 -26.64
N HIS A 296 6.46 25.84 -25.45
CA HIS A 296 7.18 24.84 -24.69
C HIS A 296 6.45 23.52 -24.73
N THR A 297 7.21 22.42 -24.94
CA THR A 297 6.69 21.05 -24.92
C THR A 297 6.90 20.46 -23.53
N TYR A 298 5.81 20.05 -22.89
CA TYR A 298 5.78 19.40 -21.57
C TYR A 298 5.51 17.91 -21.75
N ALA A 299 6.58 17.10 -21.86
CA ALA A 299 6.48 15.66 -22.10
C ALA A 299 7.28 14.79 -21.09
N LYS A 300 7.73 15.36 -19.98
CA LYS A 300 8.59 14.66 -19.01
C LYS A 300 7.94 13.44 -18.36
N LEU A 301 6.61 13.38 -18.28
CA LEU A 301 5.87 12.26 -17.70
C LEU A 301 5.52 11.17 -18.71
N VAL A 302 5.60 11.46 -20.01
CA VAL A 302 5.24 10.51 -21.08
C VAL A 302 6.01 9.19 -21.02
N PRO A 303 7.35 9.17 -20.86
CA PRO A 303 8.09 7.90 -20.72
C PRO A 303 7.65 7.08 -19.50
N TRP A 304 7.31 7.74 -18.40
CA TRP A 304 6.93 7.06 -17.17
C TRP A 304 5.57 6.37 -17.28
N ILE A 305 4.57 7.03 -17.85
CA ILE A 305 3.24 6.41 -18.00
C ILE A 305 3.28 5.23 -18.97
N TRP A 306 3.99 5.37 -20.11
CA TRP A 306 4.13 4.26 -21.06
C TRP A 306 4.94 3.10 -20.50
N THR A 307 5.97 3.38 -19.69
CA THR A 307 6.70 2.33 -18.98
C THR A 307 5.78 1.60 -18.02
N ALA A 308 5.00 2.33 -17.19
CA ALA A 308 4.07 1.72 -16.24
C ALA A 308 3.01 0.86 -16.94
N VAL A 309 2.38 1.39 -17.99
CA VAL A 309 1.39 0.63 -18.78
C VAL A 309 2.04 -0.60 -19.44
N GLY A 310 3.24 -0.44 -20.00
CA GLY A 310 3.98 -1.55 -20.62
C GLY A 310 4.32 -2.65 -19.61
N MET A 311 4.79 -2.29 -18.40
CA MET A 311 5.08 -3.23 -17.33
C MET A 311 3.81 -3.98 -16.90
N GLU A 312 2.70 -3.27 -16.70
CA GLU A 312 1.41 -3.85 -16.35
C GLU A 312 0.91 -4.85 -17.40
N MET A 313 1.03 -4.51 -18.69
CA MET A 313 0.66 -5.41 -19.79
C MET A 313 1.55 -6.65 -19.88
N VAL A 314 2.86 -6.49 -19.69
CA VAL A 314 3.81 -7.63 -19.66
C VAL A 314 3.48 -8.55 -18.47
N ALA A 315 3.23 -7.99 -17.29
CA ALA A 315 2.81 -8.76 -16.12
C ALA A 315 1.51 -9.54 -16.38
N ALA A 316 0.52 -8.90 -17.01
CA ALA A 316 -0.75 -9.54 -17.39
C ALA A 316 -0.51 -10.73 -18.34
N VAL A 317 0.31 -10.58 -19.37
CA VAL A 317 0.66 -11.67 -20.30
C VAL A 317 1.34 -12.83 -19.57
N ILE A 318 2.32 -12.55 -18.71
CA ILE A 318 3.03 -13.57 -17.92
C ILE A 318 2.03 -14.36 -17.05
N LEU A 319 1.10 -13.67 -16.38
CA LEU A 319 0.19 -14.30 -15.43
C LEU A 319 -0.96 -15.07 -16.10
N VAL A 320 -1.40 -14.61 -17.27
CA VAL A 320 -2.49 -15.26 -18.03
C VAL A 320 -2.04 -16.52 -18.75
N VAL A 321 -0.77 -16.62 -19.14
CA VAL A 321 -0.25 -17.78 -19.88
C VAL A 321 0.18 -18.89 -18.91
N PRO A 322 -0.61 -19.99 -18.73
CA PRO A 322 -0.40 -20.97 -17.67
C PRO A 322 0.99 -21.63 -17.63
N PRO A 323 1.63 -21.98 -18.77
CA PRO A 323 2.97 -22.56 -18.75
C PRO A 323 4.05 -21.62 -18.21
N ILE A 324 3.84 -20.30 -18.40
CA ILE A 324 4.75 -19.25 -17.93
C ILE A 324 4.46 -18.92 -16.47
N ALA A 325 3.20 -18.69 -16.13
CA ALA A 325 2.75 -18.33 -14.78
C ALA A 325 3.07 -19.36 -13.69
N LYS A 326 3.23 -20.65 -14.07
CA LYS A 326 3.62 -21.72 -13.15
C LYS A 326 5.10 -21.71 -12.79
N ARG A 327 5.95 -21.08 -13.62
CA ARG A 327 7.39 -20.99 -13.34
C ARG A 327 7.66 -19.85 -12.37
N ILE A 328 8.25 -20.19 -11.24
CA ILE A 328 8.44 -19.26 -10.11
C ILE A 328 9.24 -18.01 -10.51
N TRP A 329 10.17 -18.14 -11.43
CA TRP A 329 10.98 -17.02 -11.90
C TRP A 329 10.15 -15.98 -12.66
N PHE A 330 9.30 -16.43 -13.58
CA PHE A 330 8.39 -15.54 -14.31
C PHE A 330 7.31 -14.93 -13.39
N LEU A 331 6.84 -15.71 -12.42
CA LEU A 331 5.92 -15.22 -11.41
C LEU A 331 6.55 -14.06 -10.60
N ASN A 332 7.81 -14.19 -10.21
CA ASN A 332 8.51 -13.13 -9.50
C ASN A 332 8.68 -11.88 -10.37
N ILE A 333 9.02 -12.04 -11.66
CA ILE A 333 9.08 -10.92 -12.59
C ILE A 333 7.72 -10.23 -12.66
N ALA A 334 6.64 -10.97 -12.89
CA ALA A 334 5.31 -10.38 -12.95
C ALA A 334 4.87 -9.67 -11.67
N CYS A 335 5.33 -10.13 -10.49
CA CYS A 335 5.05 -9.49 -9.21
C CYS A 335 5.92 -8.26 -8.94
N ILE A 336 7.02 -8.07 -9.65
CA ILE A 336 7.88 -6.88 -9.57
C ILE A 336 7.38 -5.80 -10.54
N LEU A 337 6.89 -6.22 -11.73
CA LEU A 337 6.33 -5.33 -12.74
C LEU A 337 4.99 -4.73 -12.31
#